data_b3bfbd228e294fc3eb6f5322f31595e3
#
_entry.id   b3bfbd228e294fc3eb6f5322f31595e3
#
_cell.length_a   1.000
_cell.length_b   1.000
_cell.length_c   1.000
_cell.angle_alpha   90.00
_cell.angle_beta   90.00
_cell.angle_gamma   90.00
#
_symmetry.space_group_name_H-M   'P 1'
#
loop_
_entity.id
_entity.type
_entity.pdbx_description
1 polymer ?
#
loop_
_entity_poly.entity_id
_entity_poly.type
_entity_poly.pdbx_seq_one_letter_code
_entity_poly.pdbx_strand_id
1 'polypeptide(L)'
;MPRKLFFRLKDGFPRVKLCFCVLCVLTYLALIRVSGAKLWGIFVFFLCAAVYLYLPGRFWARVTGMEKVLPEFAVPLGVLLGTGFLAVLYCVSMRLGVLWLLRALPPVLGLLWLVLLRGAPQSPWKAARAVYADGGFLSRVTLWCVLSVLFALMVSVKNAHPAAAGEIVLTQDVMWNIGNANSFALGFPPQDIRFSMVRFSYHYLTELVFGALSIVSGIACYDIYVFYAGPLVLAALLCCLYALGICFYRGHRNKALLFTFAMFLFNCASLWTALTNGTGSFGNTNMMHLITNVNAQGTAAVFVSVFVILFTEMARRCFDVSWMYLTVFLGSFALVCFAKGPAAAIVVCSFAVTMLFVLFRKPRWSRALTALAGVLAVFLVVYLVIFSSGTNTSVHFGFKTLEASAPRQWLRAWMGDSAAAGAV
;
A
#
# COMPACT_ATOMS: atom_id res chain seq x y z
N MET A 1 27.94 -22.14 -34.26
CA MET A 1 26.61 -22.67 -33.91
C MET A 1 25.99 -22.20 -32.56
N PRO A 2 26.68 -21.82 -31.49
CA PRO A 2 26.01 -21.44 -30.21
C PRO A 2 25.23 -20.11 -30.23
N ARG A 3 25.62 -19.10 -31.04
CA ARG A 3 24.95 -17.79 -31.06
C ARG A 3 23.48 -17.81 -31.55
N LYS A 4 23.13 -18.69 -32.53
CA LYS A 4 21.74 -18.78 -33.05
C LYS A 4 20.77 -19.45 -32.05
N LEU A 5 21.26 -20.37 -31.21
CA LEU A 5 20.45 -21.01 -30.17
C LEU A 5 20.15 -20.04 -29.03
N PHE A 6 21.12 -19.20 -28.62
CA PHE A 6 20.97 -18.18 -27.60
C PHE A 6 19.99 -17.08 -28.03
N PHE A 7 19.95 -16.69 -29.29
CA PHE A 7 18.97 -15.74 -29.81
C PHE A 7 17.54 -16.32 -29.82
N ARG A 8 17.35 -17.60 -30.19
CA ARG A 8 16.04 -18.27 -30.15
C ARG A 8 15.50 -18.43 -28.71
N LEU A 9 16.37 -18.70 -27.75
CA LEU A 9 15.99 -18.73 -26.33
C LEU A 9 15.58 -17.35 -25.82
N LYS A 10 16.23 -16.28 -26.28
CA LYS A 10 15.92 -14.90 -25.88
C LYS A 10 14.57 -14.43 -26.41
N ASP A 11 14.15 -14.84 -27.58
CA ASP A 11 12.85 -14.51 -28.18
C ASP A 11 11.70 -15.39 -27.65
N GLY A 12 11.99 -16.62 -27.20
CA GLY A 12 11.00 -17.52 -26.60
C GLY A 12 10.65 -17.19 -25.14
N PHE A 13 11.60 -16.62 -24.39
CA PHE A 13 11.45 -16.38 -22.96
C PHE A 13 10.31 -15.40 -22.57
N PRO A 14 10.05 -14.30 -23.30
CA PRO A 14 8.90 -13.45 -23.04
C PRO A 14 7.56 -14.14 -23.29
N ARG A 15 7.46 -14.98 -24.31
CA ARG A 15 6.24 -15.73 -24.64
C ARG A 15 5.90 -16.75 -23.56
N VAL A 16 6.89 -17.48 -23.07
CA VAL A 16 6.71 -18.44 -21.96
C VAL A 16 6.23 -17.73 -20.70
N LYS A 17 6.83 -16.61 -20.35
CA LYS A 17 6.37 -15.79 -19.21
C LYS A 17 4.95 -15.31 -19.39
N LEU A 18 4.56 -14.87 -20.57
CA LEU A 18 3.20 -14.43 -20.88
C LEU A 18 2.19 -15.57 -20.72
N CYS A 19 2.48 -16.74 -21.31
CA CYS A 19 1.63 -17.94 -21.17
C CYS A 19 1.50 -18.33 -19.69
N PHE A 20 2.59 -18.26 -18.92
CA PHE A 20 2.56 -18.53 -17.50
C PHE A 20 1.70 -17.51 -16.73
N CYS A 21 1.80 -16.21 -17.04
CA CYS A 21 0.92 -15.18 -16.46
C CYS A 21 -0.55 -15.45 -16.78
N VAL A 22 -0.87 -15.81 -18.02
CA VAL A 22 -2.25 -16.16 -18.41
C VAL A 22 -2.75 -17.36 -17.60
N LEU A 23 -1.94 -18.40 -17.47
CA LEU A 23 -2.27 -19.57 -16.65
C LEU A 23 -2.53 -19.18 -15.19
N CYS A 24 -1.66 -18.36 -14.59
CA CYS A 24 -1.87 -17.85 -13.23
C CYS A 24 -3.17 -17.04 -13.09
N VAL A 25 -3.48 -16.16 -14.04
CA VAL A 25 -4.74 -15.40 -14.04
C VAL A 25 -5.94 -16.34 -14.11
N LEU A 26 -5.93 -17.32 -15.00
CA LEU A 26 -7.00 -18.32 -15.10
C LEU A 26 -7.16 -19.13 -13.81
N THR A 27 -6.03 -19.54 -13.21
CA THR A 27 -6.02 -20.25 -11.91
C THR A 27 -6.59 -19.37 -10.81
N TYR A 28 -6.17 -18.10 -10.73
CA TYR A 28 -6.74 -17.14 -9.78
C TYR A 28 -8.25 -17.02 -9.95
N LEU A 29 -8.74 -16.79 -11.17
CA LEU A 29 -10.16 -16.66 -11.47
C LEU A 29 -10.96 -17.92 -11.11
N ALA A 30 -10.40 -19.10 -11.39
CA ALA A 30 -11.03 -20.38 -11.02
C ALA A 30 -11.13 -20.54 -9.49
N LEU A 31 -10.04 -20.32 -8.77
CA LEU A 31 -10.00 -20.44 -7.31
C LEU A 31 -11.00 -19.50 -6.62
N ILE A 32 -11.02 -18.22 -6.97
CA ILE A 32 -11.93 -17.28 -6.34
C ILE A 32 -13.39 -17.53 -6.77
N ARG A 33 -13.63 -18.06 -7.97
CA ARG A 33 -14.99 -18.47 -8.41
C ARG A 33 -15.51 -19.63 -7.56
N VAL A 34 -14.68 -20.64 -7.34
CA VAL A 34 -15.00 -21.78 -6.45
C VAL A 34 -15.22 -21.30 -5.01
N SER A 35 -14.51 -20.27 -4.57
CA SER A 35 -14.70 -19.66 -3.25
C SER A 35 -15.94 -18.76 -3.14
N GLY A 36 -16.79 -18.69 -4.15
CA GLY A 36 -18.06 -17.95 -4.13
C GLY A 36 -18.02 -16.55 -4.75
N ALA A 37 -16.85 -16.08 -5.21
CA ALA A 37 -16.75 -14.75 -5.82
C ALA A 37 -17.49 -14.64 -7.15
N LYS A 38 -18.03 -13.46 -7.41
CA LYS A 38 -18.60 -13.11 -8.71
C LYS A 38 -17.49 -12.63 -9.65
N LEU A 39 -17.17 -13.35 -10.71
CA LEU A 39 -16.12 -12.98 -11.67
C LEU A 39 -16.32 -11.59 -12.27
N TRP A 40 -17.56 -11.21 -12.55
CA TRP A 40 -17.89 -9.86 -13.00
C TRP A 40 -17.41 -8.79 -12.00
N GLY A 41 -17.59 -9.03 -10.71
CA GLY A 41 -17.18 -8.11 -9.66
C GLY A 41 -15.70 -7.76 -9.71
N ILE A 42 -14.82 -8.69 -10.13
CA ILE A 42 -13.39 -8.45 -10.29
C ILE A 42 -13.13 -7.36 -11.33
N PHE A 43 -13.71 -7.52 -12.53
CA PHE A 43 -13.50 -6.57 -13.61
C PHE A 43 -14.02 -5.18 -13.24
N VAL A 44 -15.23 -5.10 -12.65
CA VAL A 44 -15.81 -3.85 -12.18
C VAL A 44 -14.93 -3.23 -11.09
N PHE A 45 -14.44 -4.01 -10.12
CA PHE A 45 -13.60 -3.50 -9.05
C PHE A 45 -12.28 -2.93 -9.57
N PHE A 46 -11.54 -3.65 -10.42
CA PHE A 46 -10.29 -3.15 -10.99
C PHE A 46 -10.50 -1.96 -11.91
N LEU A 47 -11.59 -1.93 -12.67
CA LEU A 47 -11.96 -0.76 -13.46
C LEU A 47 -12.24 0.45 -12.57
N CYS A 48 -13.02 0.28 -11.51
CA CYS A 48 -13.28 1.34 -10.53
C CYS A 48 -11.99 1.79 -9.85
N ALA A 49 -11.12 0.89 -9.43
CA ALA A 49 -9.83 1.26 -8.87
C ALA A 49 -8.97 2.08 -9.86
N ALA A 50 -8.96 1.70 -11.13
CA ALA A 50 -8.27 2.46 -12.16
C ALA A 50 -8.88 3.86 -12.33
N VAL A 51 -10.21 3.96 -12.47
CA VAL A 51 -10.93 5.20 -12.78
C VAL A 51 -11.00 6.14 -11.58
N TYR A 52 -11.17 5.62 -10.36
CA TYR A 52 -11.40 6.42 -9.16
C TYR A 52 -10.14 6.68 -8.33
N LEU A 53 -9.11 5.84 -8.46
CA LEU A 53 -7.84 6.02 -7.75
C LEU A 53 -6.72 6.43 -8.72
N TYR A 54 -6.37 5.57 -9.66
CA TYR A 54 -5.13 5.72 -10.41
C TYR A 54 -5.16 6.88 -11.41
N LEU A 55 -6.20 6.99 -12.25
CA LEU A 55 -6.27 8.02 -13.30
C LEU A 55 -6.37 9.44 -12.72
N PRO A 56 -7.20 9.75 -11.71
CA PRO A 56 -7.18 11.05 -11.07
C PRO A 56 -5.82 11.36 -10.41
N GLY A 57 -5.17 10.36 -9.82
CA GLY A 57 -3.84 10.55 -9.25
C GLY A 57 -2.80 10.90 -10.30
N ARG A 58 -2.86 10.30 -11.50
CA ARG A 58 -2.00 10.67 -12.64
C ARG A 58 -2.29 12.08 -13.14
N PHE A 59 -3.55 12.47 -13.18
CA PHE A 59 -3.95 13.86 -13.49
C PHE A 59 -3.29 14.84 -12.51
N TRP A 60 -3.42 14.60 -11.21
CA TRP A 60 -2.82 15.45 -10.18
C TRP A 60 -1.30 15.45 -10.22
N ALA A 61 -0.65 14.31 -10.47
CA ALA A 61 0.80 14.24 -10.63
C ALA A 61 1.30 15.12 -11.76
N ARG A 62 0.52 15.25 -12.84
CA ARG A 62 0.82 16.11 -13.98
C ARG A 62 0.56 17.58 -13.68
N VAL A 63 -0.59 17.93 -13.10
CA VAL A 63 -0.97 19.30 -12.74
C VAL A 63 -0.01 19.89 -11.70
N THR A 64 0.39 19.13 -10.72
CA THR A 64 1.36 19.54 -9.70
C THR A 64 2.80 19.60 -10.23
N GLY A 65 3.03 19.15 -11.45
CA GLY A 65 4.37 19.07 -12.04
C GLY A 65 5.25 17.94 -11.50
N MET A 66 4.76 17.14 -10.55
CA MET A 66 5.53 16.04 -9.91
C MET A 66 5.93 14.96 -10.92
N GLU A 67 5.11 14.71 -11.95
CA GLU A 67 5.45 13.79 -13.04
C GLU A 67 6.70 14.21 -13.82
N LYS A 68 6.94 15.53 -13.97
CA LYS A 68 8.15 16.07 -14.60
C LYS A 68 9.38 16.01 -13.70
N VAL A 69 9.16 16.20 -12.40
CA VAL A 69 10.23 16.20 -11.38
C VAL A 69 10.71 14.77 -11.10
N LEU A 70 9.79 13.81 -11.12
CA LEU A 70 10.00 12.41 -10.74
C LEU A 70 9.36 11.44 -11.76
N PRO A 71 9.78 11.44 -13.04
CA PRO A 71 9.13 10.66 -14.10
C PRO A 71 9.18 9.14 -13.85
N GLU A 72 10.25 8.66 -13.22
CA GLU A 72 10.43 7.22 -12.91
C GLU A 72 9.48 6.73 -11.82
N PHE A 73 8.89 7.65 -11.03
CA PHE A 73 7.97 7.36 -9.93
C PHE A 73 6.51 7.70 -10.25
N ALA A 74 6.17 7.80 -11.53
CA ALA A 74 4.84 8.19 -11.99
C ALA A 74 3.72 7.27 -11.46
N VAL A 75 3.97 5.95 -11.30
CA VAL A 75 2.99 5.00 -10.76
C VAL A 75 2.80 5.20 -9.25
N PRO A 76 3.85 5.18 -8.40
CA PRO A 76 3.71 5.52 -6.98
C PRO A 76 3.04 6.86 -6.72
N LEU A 77 3.39 7.90 -7.47
CA LEU A 77 2.75 9.21 -7.35
C LEU A 77 1.26 9.17 -7.74
N GLY A 78 0.90 8.41 -8.78
CA GLY A 78 -0.49 8.22 -9.17
C GLY A 78 -1.30 7.53 -8.06
N VAL A 79 -0.76 6.48 -7.45
CA VAL A 79 -1.40 5.80 -6.30
C VAL A 79 -1.53 6.74 -5.11
N LEU A 80 -0.47 7.47 -4.74
CA LEU A 80 -0.47 8.40 -3.63
C LEU A 80 -1.53 9.50 -3.79
N LEU A 81 -1.41 10.26 -4.89
CA LEU A 81 -2.26 11.43 -5.11
C LEU A 81 -3.71 11.04 -5.39
N GLY A 82 -3.93 9.88 -6.03
CA GLY A 82 -5.27 9.37 -6.26
C GLY A 82 -5.96 8.91 -4.99
N THR A 83 -5.25 8.23 -4.09
CA THR A 83 -5.81 7.84 -2.80
C THR A 83 -6.11 9.06 -1.93
N GLY A 84 -5.18 10.01 -1.85
CA GLY A 84 -5.40 11.25 -1.11
C GLY A 84 -6.58 12.05 -1.67
N PHE A 85 -6.67 12.17 -2.99
CA PHE A 85 -7.78 12.83 -3.66
C PHE A 85 -9.12 12.13 -3.38
N LEU A 86 -9.19 10.80 -3.54
CA LEU A 86 -10.42 10.04 -3.26
C LEU A 86 -10.84 10.18 -1.81
N ALA A 87 -9.89 10.11 -0.86
CA ALA A 87 -10.19 10.25 0.57
C ALA A 87 -10.80 11.63 0.89
N VAL A 88 -10.19 12.72 0.40
CA VAL A 88 -10.71 14.07 0.59
C VAL A 88 -12.06 14.24 -0.10
N LEU A 89 -12.18 13.81 -1.36
CA LEU A 89 -13.42 13.92 -2.13
C LEU A 89 -14.55 13.14 -1.46
N TYR A 90 -14.28 11.93 -0.94
CA TYR A 90 -15.23 11.13 -0.20
C TYR A 90 -15.72 11.90 1.04
N CYS A 91 -14.80 12.38 1.89
CA CYS A 91 -15.16 13.11 3.11
C CYS A 91 -16.03 14.35 2.80
N VAL A 92 -15.67 15.13 1.78
CA VAL A 92 -16.42 16.30 1.34
C VAL A 92 -17.80 15.90 0.80
N SER A 93 -17.87 14.91 -0.07
CA SER A 93 -19.09 14.46 -0.71
C SER A 93 -20.10 13.92 0.31
N MET A 94 -19.65 13.13 1.27
CA MET A 94 -20.49 12.57 2.33
C MET A 94 -20.95 13.65 3.31
N ARG A 95 -20.06 14.56 3.69
CA ARG A 95 -20.38 15.65 4.64
C ARG A 95 -21.39 16.64 4.10
N LEU A 96 -21.31 16.93 2.80
CA LEU A 96 -22.21 17.88 2.12
C LEU A 96 -23.45 17.20 1.50
N GLY A 97 -23.55 15.87 1.55
CA GLY A 97 -24.67 15.14 0.91
C GLY A 97 -24.61 15.13 -0.62
N VAL A 98 -23.46 15.42 -1.23
CA VAL A 98 -23.29 15.56 -2.69
C VAL A 98 -22.61 14.34 -3.33
N LEU A 99 -23.18 13.16 -3.14
CA LEU A 99 -22.62 11.89 -3.64
C LEU A 99 -22.38 11.86 -5.17
N TRP A 100 -23.12 12.64 -5.93
CA TRP A 100 -22.89 12.76 -7.37
C TRP A 100 -21.47 13.27 -7.67
N LEU A 101 -20.91 14.12 -6.80
CA LEU A 101 -19.55 14.64 -6.97
C LEU A 101 -18.52 13.52 -6.86
N LEU A 102 -18.68 12.60 -5.89
CA LEU A 102 -17.84 11.42 -5.75
C LEU A 102 -17.90 10.51 -6.99
N ARG A 103 -19.09 10.38 -7.60
CA ARG A 103 -19.29 9.53 -8.78
C ARG A 103 -18.77 10.16 -10.08
N ALA A 104 -18.94 11.47 -10.26
CA ALA A 104 -18.66 12.15 -11.53
C ALA A 104 -17.24 12.71 -11.64
N LEU A 105 -16.69 13.31 -10.57
CA LEU A 105 -15.44 14.06 -10.67
C LEU A 105 -14.22 13.17 -11.00
N PRO A 106 -14.00 12.00 -10.36
CA PRO A 106 -12.85 11.17 -10.69
C PRO A 106 -12.81 10.68 -12.16
N PRO A 107 -13.90 10.16 -12.74
CA PRO A 107 -13.94 9.81 -14.17
C PRO A 107 -13.63 11.01 -15.08
N VAL A 108 -14.15 12.20 -14.77
CA VAL A 108 -13.88 13.43 -15.55
C VAL A 108 -12.40 13.78 -15.52
N LEU A 109 -11.77 13.75 -14.33
CA LEU A 109 -10.33 14.00 -14.21
C LEU A 109 -9.50 12.93 -14.94
N GLY A 110 -9.92 11.66 -14.89
CA GLY A 110 -9.31 10.58 -15.65
C GLY A 110 -9.38 10.80 -17.15
N LEU A 111 -10.53 11.24 -17.67
CA LEU A 111 -10.71 11.59 -19.09
C LEU A 111 -9.86 12.81 -19.47
N LEU A 112 -9.83 13.84 -18.65
CA LEU A 112 -8.95 15.02 -18.88
C LEU A 112 -7.49 14.59 -18.96
N TRP A 113 -7.02 13.72 -18.07
CA TRP A 113 -5.67 13.19 -18.14
C TRP A 113 -5.41 12.46 -19.47
N LEU A 114 -6.34 11.58 -19.90
CA LEU A 114 -6.23 10.88 -21.18
C LEU A 114 -6.19 11.83 -22.38
N VAL A 115 -6.98 12.92 -22.35
CA VAL A 115 -6.95 13.96 -23.39
C VAL A 115 -5.60 14.69 -23.40
N LEU A 116 -5.06 15.03 -22.21
CA LEU A 116 -3.75 15.67 -22.09
C LEU A 116 -2.60 14.76 -22.58
N LEU A 117 -2.78 13.44 -22.55
CA LEU A 117 -1.80 12.49 -23.12
C LEU A 117 -1.83 12.44 -24.63
N ARG A 118 -2.97 12.73 -25.30
CA ARG A 118 -3.10 12.69 -26.77
C ARG A 118 -2.18 13.66 -27.49
N GLY A 119 -1.63 14.67 -26.79
CA GLY A 119 -0.58 15.54 -27.31
C GLY A 119 0.81 14.89 -27.44
N ALA A 120 1.00 13.66 -26.97
CA ALA A 120 2.25 12.91 -27.09
C ALA A 120 2.11 11.87 -28.24
N PRO A 121 2.88 11.97 -29.33
CA PRO A 121 2.67 11.18 -30.56
C PRO A 121 3.20 9.75 -30.47
N GLN A 122 2.88 9.00 -29.45
CA GLN A 122 3.24 7.59 -29.38
C GLN A 122 2.02 6.72 -29.68
N SER A 123 2.09 5.99 -30.80
CA SER A 123 1.13 4.94 -31.13
C SER A 123 0.99 3.99 -29.93
N PRO A 124 -0.26 3.65 -29.48
CA PRO A 124 -0.49 2.68 -28.40
C PRO A 124 0.26 1.36 -28.59
N TRP A 125 0.43 0.93 -29.82
CA TRP A 125 1.20 -0.26 -30.18
C TRP A 125 2.70 -0.12 -29.92
N LYS A 126 3.30 1.06 -30.13
CA LYS A 126 4.71 1.31 -29.80
C LYS A 126 4.92 1.32 -28.30
N ALA A 127 3.99 1.93 -27.53
CA ALA A 127 4.03 1.91 -26.06
C ALA A 127 3.87 0.47 -25.53
N ALA A 128 2.91 -0.29 -26.02
CA ALA A 128 2.71 -1.70 -25.63
C ALA A 128 3.93 -2.57 -25.96
N ARG A 129 4.53 -2.36 -27.14
CA ARG A 129 5.74 -3.09 -27.56
C ARG A 129 6.95 -2.75 -26.70
N ALA A 130 7.10 -1.49 -26.29
CA ALA A 130 8.16 -1.05 -25.38
C ALA A 130 8.00 -1.66 -23.97
N VAL A 131 6.77 -1.71 -23.46
CA VAL A 131 6.42 -2.38 -22.19
C VAL A 131 6.70 -3.88 -22.26
N TYR A 132 6.33 -4.54 -23.35
CA TYR A 132 6.59 -5.96 -23.56
C TYR A 132 8.10 -6.29 -23.67
N ALA A 133 8.87 -5.37 -24.26
CA ALA A 133 10.32 -5.49 -24.36
C ALA A 133 11.04 -5.23 -23.01
N ASP A 134 10.36 -4.63 -22.03
CA ASP A 134 10.91 -4.43 -20.67
C ASP A 134 10.81 -5.72 -19.85
N GLY A 135 11.88 -6.51 -19.86
CA GLY A 135 11.95 -7.77 -19.10
C GLY A 135 11.73 -7.59 -17.60
N GLY A 136 12.01 -6.41 -17.05
CA GLY A 136 11.73 -6.05 -15.65
C GLY A 136 10.23 -5.88 -15.39
N PHE A 137 9.49 -5.31 -16.32
CA PHE A 137 8.03 -5.21 -16.23
C PHE A 137 7.37 -6.58 -16.21
N LEU A 138 7.71 -7.43 -17.20
CA LEU A 138 7.13 -8.76 -17.29
C LEU A 138 7.46 -9.63 -16.06
N SER A 139 8.65 -9.48 -15.47
CA SER A 139 9.02 -10.18 -14.23
C SER A 139 8.18 -9.74 -13.03
N ARG A 140 7.86 -8.43 -12.93
CA ARG A 140 6.95 -7.90 -11.87
C ARG A 140 5.52 -8.41 -12.05
N VAL A 141 5.03 -8.43 -13.30
CA VAL A 141 3.70 -8.99 -13.60
C VAL A 141 3.66 -10.47 -13.26
N THR A 142 4.70 -11.23 -13.59
CA THR A 142 4.79 -12.65 -13.21
C THR A 142 4.74 -12.82 -11.69
N LEU A 143 5.51 -12.05 -10.94
CA LEU A 143 5.47 -12.09 -9.47
C LEU A 143 4.08 -11.74 -8.93
N TRP A 144 3.46 -10.69 -9.46
CA TRP A 144 2.10 -10.31 -9.07
C TRP A 144 1.09 -11.43 -9.35
N CYS A 145 1.16 -12.08 -10.51
CA CYS A 145 0.30 -13.20 -10.86
C CYS A 145 0.46 -14.37 -9.88
N VAL A 146 1.71 -14.75 -9.56
CA VAL A 146 1.99 -15.82 -8.58
C VAL A 146 1.43 -15.48 -7.21
N LEU A 147 1.69 -14.26 -6.71
CA LEU A 147 1.18 -13.82 -5.41
C LEU A 147 -0.35 -13.75 -5.38
N SER A 148 -0.98 -13.37 -6.50
CA SER A 148 -2.44 -13.36 -6.61
C SER A 148 -3.03 -14.78 -6.57
N VAL A 149 -2.35 -15.77 -7.17
CA VAL A 149 -2.74 -17.18 -7.05
C VAL A 149 -2.58 -17.68 -5.61
N LEU A 150 -1.47 -17.35 -4.95
CA LEU A 150 -1.26 -17.69 -3.54
C LEU A 150 -2.33 -17.06 -2.65
N PHE A 151 -2.68 -15.79 -2.88
CA PHE A 151 -3.81 -15.14 -2.21
C PHE A 151 -5.11 -15.91 -2.42
N ALA A 152 -5.44 -16.24 -3.67
CA ALA A 152 -6.67 -16.99 -3.98
C ALA A 152 -6.69 -18.39 -3.35
N LEU A 153 -5.55 -19.10 -3.32
CA LEU A 153 -5.42 -20.37 -2.62
C LEU A 153 -5.71 -20.22 -1.13
N MET A 154 -5.17 -19.18 -0.49
CA MET A 154 -5.41 -18.94 0.93
C MET A 154 -6.86 -18.55 1.21
N VAL A 155 -7.48 -17.76 0.32
CA VAL A 155 -8.90 -17.46 0.39
C VAL A 155 -9.72 -18.74 0.26
N SER A 156 -9.40 -19.62 -0.69
CA SER A 156 -10.13 -20.87 -0.88
C SER A 156 -9.98 -21.85 0.28
N VAL A 157 -8.83 -21.85 0.96
CA VAL A 157 -8.59 -22.74 2.12
C VAL A 157 -9.16 -22.18 3.43
N LYS A 158 -9.04 -20.85 3.64
CA LYS A 158 -9.43 -20.22 4.92
C LYS A 158 -10.84 -19.65 4.94
N ASN A 159 -11.31 -19.15 3.79
CA ASN A 159 -12.57 -18.41 3.67
C ASN A 159 -13.54 -19.11 2.71
N ALA A 160 -13.16 -20.27 2.18
CA ALA A 160 -13.99 -21.04 1.28
C ALA A 160 -15.20 -21.55 2.06
N HIS A 161 -16.28 -20.93 1.80
CA HIS A 161 -17.61 -21.24 2.30
C HIS A 161 -17.76 -21.14 3.82
N PRO A 162 -18.79 -20.50 4.34
CA PRO A 162 -19.36 -20.97 5.57
C PRO A 162 -19.76 -22.43 5.30
N ALA A 163 -18.87 -23.36 5.68
CA ALA A 163 -18.94 -24.77 5.32
C ALA A 163 -20.21 -25.42 5.85
N ALA A 164 -20.80 -24.85 6.88
CA ALA A 164 -22.12 -25.16 7.40
C ALA A 164 -22.79 -23.87 7.87
N ALA A 165 -24.10 -23.83 7.86
CA ALA A 165 -24.87 -22.74 8.45
C ALA A 165 -24.42 -22.56 9.92
N GLY A 166 -23.70 -21.46 10.19
CA GLY A 166 -23.18 -21.12 11.51
C GLY A 166 -21.64 -21.08 11.66
N GLU A 167 -20.85 -21.59 10.72
CA GLU A 167 -19.38 -21.45 10.76
C GLU A 167 -18.92 -20.23 9.97
N ILE A 168 -18.39 -19.23 10.70
CA ILE A 168 -17.74 -18.08 10.10
C ILE A 168 -16.24 -18.35 10.11
N VAL A 169 -15.65 -18.61 8.94
CA VAL A 169 -14.22 -18.91 8.79
C VAL A 169 -13.36 -17.63 8.68
N LEU A 170 -13.98 -16.44 8.62
CA LEU A 170 -13.27 -15.18 8.59
C LEU A 170 -12.61 -14.88 9.92
N THR A 171 -11.36 -14.40 9.88
CA THR A 171 -10.70 -13.92 11.10
C THR A 171 -11.44 -12.67 11.63
N GLN A 172 -11.39 -12.47 12.94
CA GLN A 172 -12.02 -11.32 13.61
C GLN A 172 -11.59 -9.99 12.97
N ASP A 173 -10.31 -9.83 12.61
CA ASP A 173 -9.78 -8.62 11.98
C ASP A 173 -10.43 -8.36 10.62
N VAL A 174 -10.62 -9.39 9.80
CA VAL A 174 -11.25 -9.24 8.48
C VAL A 174 -12.70 -8.82 8.62
N MET A 175 -13.45 -9.45 9.53
CA MET A 175 -14.85 -9.08 9.80
C MET A 175 -14.94 -7.64 10.31
N TRP A 176 -14.04 -7.24 11.21
CA TRP A 176 -13.99 -5.88 11.72
C TRP A 176 -13.70 -4.85 10.64
N ASN A 177 -12.74 -5.11 9.76
CA ASN A 177 -12.41 -4.24 8.64
C ASN A 177 -13.57 -4.12 7.63
N ILE A 178 -14.27 -5.23 7.32
CA ILE A 178 -15.47 -5.22 6.47
C ILE A 178 -16.58 -4.39 7.10
N GLY A 179 -16.84 -4.56 8.39
CA GLY A 179 -17.85 -3.81 9.12
C GLY A 179 -17.55 -2.30 9.12
N ASN A 180 -16.30 -1.92 9.37
CA ASN A 180 -15.88 -0.52 9.32
C ASN A 180 -16.00 0.06 7.90
N ALA A 181 -15.61 -0.68 6.86
CA ALA A 181 -15.79 -0.24 5.48
C ALA A 181 -17.28 -0.05 5.12
N ASN A 182 -18.17 -0.92 5.61
CA ASN A 182 -19.60 -0.72 5.50
C ASN A 182 -20.09 0.53 6.22
N SER A 183 -19.55 0.84 7.40
CA SER A 183 -19.87 2.08 8.11
C SER A 183 -19.50 3.32 7.29
N PHE A 184 -18.36 3.29 6.59
CA PHE A 184 -18.01 4.34 5.62
C PHE A 184 -18.96 4.35 4.41
N ALA A 185 -19.41 3.20 3.92
CA ALA A 185 -20.38 3.16 2.82
C ALA A 185 -21.73 3.79 3.21
N LEU A 186 -22.07 3.81 4.49
CA LEU A 186 -23.33 4.40 5.01
C LEU A 186 -23.22 5.89 5.32
N GLY A 187 -22.05 6.42 5.70
CA GLY A 187 -21.92 7.83 6.05
C GLY A 187 -20.56 8.27 6.53
N PHE A 188 -20.43 9.61 6.76
CA PHE A 188 -19.23 10.23 7.33
C PHE A 188 -19.63 11.34 8.32
N PRO A 189 -19.05 11.39 9.55
CA PRO A 189 -18.07 10.47 10.10
C PRO A 189 -18.67 9.08 10.36
N PRO A 190 -17.86 8.01 10.21
CA PRO A 190 -18.33 6.65 10.45
C PRO A 190 -18.59 6.40 11.92
N GLN A 191 -19.51 5.49 12.21
CA GLN A 191 -19.74 4.99 13.56
C GLN A 191 -18.91 3.73 13.82
N ASP A 192 -18.53 3.53 15.09
CA ASP A 192 -17.87 2.29 15.50
C ASP A 192 -18.90 1.14 15.43
N ILE A 193 -18.60 0.10 14.68
CA ILE A 193 -19.52 -1.05 14.51
C ILE A 193 -19.78 -1.83 15.80
N ARG A 194 -18.94 -1.65 16.81
CA ARG A 194 -19.06 -2.32 18.12
C ARG A 194 -19.95 -1.56 19.09
N PHE A 195 -20.06 -0.25 18.92
CA PHE A 195 -20.76 0.63 19.87
C PHE A 195 -21.67 1.60 19.13
N SER A 196 -22.98 1.47 19.38
CA SER A 196 -23.96 2.39 18.82
C SER A 196 -23.67 3.83 19.25
N MET A 197 -23.81 4.77 18.34
CA MET A 197 -23.62 6.22 18.53
C MET A 197 -22.19 6.66 18.91
N VAL A 198 -21.22 5.75 18.98
CA VAL A 198 -19.82 6.08 19.19
C VAL A 198 -19.14 6.33 17.86
N ARG A 199 -18.47 7.48 17.74
CA ARG A 199 -17.69 7.79 16.54
C ARG A 199 -16.50 6.84 16.44
N PHE A 200 -16.28 6.30 15.22
CA PHE A 200 -15.12 5.47 14.94
C PHE A 200 -13.83 6.32 14.95
N SER A 201 -12.93 6.02 15.88
CA SER A 201 -11.66 6.71 16.08
C SER A 201 -10.51 5.70 15.99
N TYR A 202 -10.05 5.43 14.79
CA TYR A 202 -8.98 4.50 14.48
C TYR A 202 -8.31 4.88 13.17
N HIS A 203 -7.17 4.29 12.83
CA HIS A 203 -6.62 4.44 11.49
C HIS A 203 -7.53 3.72 10.49
N TYR A 204 -8.07 4.45 9.52
CA TYR A 204 -9.18 3.98 8.70
C TYR A 204 -9.04 4.26 7.19
N LEU A 205 -7.83 4.57 6.70
CA LEU A 205 -7.68 4.91 5.28
C LEU A 205 -8.09 3.76 4.36
N THR A 206 -7.76 2.52 4.72
CA THR A 206 -8.09 1.33 3.95
C THR A 206 -9.59 1.14 3.87
N GLU A 207 -10.26 1.22 5.00
CA GLU A 207 -11.70 1.08 5.15
C GLU A 207 -12.45 2.18 4.42
N LEU A 208 -11.98 3.42 4.52
CA LEU A 208 -12.52 4.56 3.78
C LEU A 208 -12.42 4.35 2.27
N VAL A 209 -11.24 3.96 1.76
CA VAL A 209 -11.01 3.75 0.33
C VAL A 209 -11.91 2.62 -0.20
N PHE A 210 -12.02 1.50 0.51
CA PHE A 210 -12.85 0.39 0.07
C PHE A 210 -14.34 0.67 0.25
N GLY A 211 -14.74 1.40 1.28
CA GLY A 211 -16.10 1.93 1.43
C GLY A 211 -16.48 2.86 0.27
N ALA A 212 -15.60 3.80 -0.08
CA ALA A 212 -15.80 4.67 -1.25
C ALA A 212 -15.88 3.90 -2.56
N LEU A 213 -15.01 2.89 -2.77
CA LEU A 213 -15.07 2.02 -3.95
C LEU A 213 -16.35 1.18 -3.97
N SER A 214 -16.86 0.72 -2.82
CA SER A 214 -18.14 0.04 -2.70
C SER A 214 -19.29 0.92 -3.17
N ILE A 215 -19.34 2.19 -2.75
CA ILE A 215 -20.37 3.16 -3.16
C ILE A 215 -20.38 3.38 -4.68
N VAL A 216 -19.21 3.51 -5.31
CA VAL A 216 -19.12 3.82 -6.74
C VAL A 216 -19.23 2.60 -7.65
N SER A 217 -18.85 1.42 -7.17
CA SER A 217 -18.93 0.16 -7.94
C SER A 217 -20.23 -0.62 -7.72
N GLY A 218 -20.94 -0.38 -6.61
CA GLY A 218 -22.07 -1.19 -6.17
C GLY A 218 -21.68 -2.59 -5.67
N ILE A 219 -20.39 -2.86 -5.47
CA ILE A 219 -19.89 -4.14 -4.96
C ILE A 219 -19.91 -4.09 -3.42
N ALA A 220 -20.40 -5.15 -2.79
CA ALA A 220 -20.40 -5.24 -1.33
C ALA A 220 -18.97 -5.19 -0.76
N CYS A 221 -18.79 -4.49 0.37
CA CYS A 221 -17.48 -4.41 1.05
C CYS A 221 -16.92 -5.80 1.38
N TYR A 222 -17.80 -6.77 1.67
CA TYR A 222 -17.41 -8.17 1.86
C TYR A 222 -16.65 -8.72 0.65
N ASP A 223 -17.23 -8.63 -0.55
CA ASP A 223 -16.63 -9.14 -1.78
C ASP A 223 -15.30 -8.43 -2.09
N ILE A 224 -15.27 -7.11 -1.83
CA ILE A 224 -14.04 -6.31 -2.00
C ILE A 224 -12.93 -6.84 -1.11
N TYR A 225 -13.16 -6.95 0.20
CA TYR A 225 -12.14 -7.37 1.16
C TYR A 225 -11.69 -8.81 0.97
N VAL A 226 -12.65 -9.72 0.79
CA VAL A 226 -12.36 -11.16 0.75
C VAL A 226 -11.71 -11.56 -0.56
N PHE A 227 -12.15 -10.99 -1.69
CA PHE A 227 -11.78 -11.52 -3.00
C PHE A 227 -10.92 -10.57 -3.86
N TYR A 228 -11.13 -9.24 -3.80
CA TYR A 228 -10.59 -8.35 -4.83
C TYR A 228 -9.49 -7.40 -4.34
N ALA A 229 -9.53 -6.98 -3.08
CA ALA A 229 -8.61 -5.98 -2.56
C ALA A 229 -7.17 -6.50 -2.43
N GLY A 230 -6.97 -7.77 -2.12
CA GLY A 230 -5.63 -8.37 -1.97
C GLY A 230 -4.75 -8.17 -3.22
N PRO A 231 -5.16 -8.62 -4.41
CA PRO A 231 -4.39 -8.40 -5.63
C PRO A 231 -4.16 -6.92 -5.96
N LEU A 232 -5.10 -6.02 -5.65
CA LEU A 232 -4.92 -4.57 -5.86
C LEU A 232 -3.82 -4.00 -4.95
N VAL A 233 -3.87 -4.31 -3.67
CA VAL A 233 -2.85 -3.87 -2.69
C VAL A 233 -1.49 -4.44 -3.05
N LEU A 234 -1.43 -5.73 -3.44
CA LEU A 234 -0.21 -6.37 -3.91
C LEU A 234 0.38 -5.68 -5.15
N ALA A 235 -0.47 -5.33 -6.13
CA ALA A 235 -0.01 -4.61 -7.33
C ALA A 235 0.59 -3.24 -6.95
N ALA A 236 -0.10 -2.47 -6.11
CA ALA A 236 0.38 -1.18 -5.62
C ALA A 236 1.70 -1.33 -4.85
N LEU A 237 1.78 -2.30 -3.94
CA LEU A 237 2.98 -2.55 -3.12
C LEU A 237 4.17 -2.97 -3.97
N LEU A 238 4.00 -3.90 -4.91
CA LEU A 238 5.06 -4.31 -5.84
C LEU A 238 5.59 -3.16 -6.68
N CYS A 239 4.69 -2.31 -7.19
CA CYS A 239 5.08 -1.13 -7.94
C CYS A 239 5.86 -0.13 -7.07
N CYS A 240 5.43 0.10 -5.83
CA CYS A 240 6.10 1.03 -4.92
C CYS A 240 7.44 0.49 -4.42
N LEU A 241 7.54 -0.81 -4.09
CA LEU A 241 8.81 -1.43 -3.70
C LEU A 241 9.82 -1.45 -4.84
N TYR A 242 9.36 -1.73 -6.08
CA TYR A 242 10.24 -1.65 -7.23
C TYR A 242 10.75 -0.23 -7.47
N ALA A 243 9.87 0.77 -7.37
CA ALA A 243 10.24 2.17 -7.47
C ALA A 243 11.22 2.58 -6.36
N LEU A 244 11.01 2.10 -5.13
CA LEU A 244 11.94 2.29 -4.02
C LEU A 244 13.31 1.66 -4.32
N GLY A 245 13.33 0.46 -4.89
CA GLY A 245 14.55 -0.19 -5.39
C GLY A 245 15.24 0.62 -6.49
N ILE A 246 14.50 1.16 -7.47
CA ILE A 246 15.03 2.09 -8.49
C ILE A 246 15.67 3.32 -7.83
N CYS A 247 15.00 3.89 -6.83
CA CYS A 247 15.50 5.00 -6.05
C CYS A 247 16.83 4.64 -5.38
N PHE A 248 16.89 3.56 -4.61
CA PHE A 248 18.10 3.18 -3.86
C PHE A 248 19.27 2.81 -4.75
N TYR A 249 19.02 2.07 -5.83
CA TYR A 249 20.04 1.59 -6.75
C TYR A 249 20.26 2.50 -7.98
N ARG A 250 19.79 3.75 -7.92
CA ARG A 250 20.03 4.79 -8.95
C ARG A 250 19.69 4.30 -10.37
N GLY A 251 18.51 3.74 -10.55
CA GLY A 251 18.01 3.29 -11.85
C GLY A 251 18.45 1.89 -12.28
N HIS A 252 19.26 1.17 -11.48
CA HIS A 252 19.67 -0.20 -11.79
C HIS A 252 18.49 -1.19 -11.68
N ARG A 253 17.79 -1.46 -12.78
CA ARG A 253 16.54 -2.24 -12.85
C ARG A 253 16.66 -3.65 -12.27
N ASN A 254 17.75 -4.37 -12.55
CA ASN A 254 17.95 -5.73 -12.03
C ASN A 254 18.14 -5.75 -10.52
N LYS A 255 18.87 -4.77 -9.96
CA LYS A 255 19.04 -4.63 -8.51
C LYS A 255 17.73 -4.25 -7.83
N ALA A 256 16.96 -3.36 -8.44
CA ALA A 256 15.63 -2.99 -7.97
C ALA A 256 14.65 -4.17 -7.96
N LEU A 257 14.71 -5.02 -9.01
CA LEU A 257 13.92 -6.24 -9.07
C LEU A 257 14.31 -7.22 -7.98
N LEU A 258 15.62 -7.47 -7.80
CA LEU A 258 16.14 -8.31 -6.72
C LEU A 258 15.73 -7.79 -5.35
N PHE A 259 15.82 -6.47 -5.13
CA PHE A 259 15.35 -5.82 -3.90
C PHE A 259 13.85 -6.09 -3.66
N THR A 260 13.03 -5.95 -4.70
CA THR A 260 11.58 -6.21 -4.61
C THR A 260 11.31 -7.65 -4.20
N PHE A 261 11.98 -8.61 -4.84
CA PHE A 261 11.88 -10.03 -4.48
C PHE A 261 12.36 -10.28 -3.06
N ALA A 262 13.50 -9.69 -2.67
CA ALA A 262 14.06 -9.84 -1.34
C ALA A 262 13.09 -9.33 -0.26
N MET A 263 12.45 -8.18 -0.47
CA MET A 263 11.46 -7.63 0.48
C MET A 263 10.26 -8.55 0.68
N PHE A 264 9.86 -9.33 -0.34
CA PHE A 264 8.78 -10.31 -0.20
C PHE A 264 9.25 -11.64 0.41
N LEU A 265 10.46 -12.11 0.06
CA LEU A 265 10.95 -13.43 0.45
C LEU A 265 11.67 -13.43 1.81
N PHE A 266 12.50 -12.40 2.07
CA PHE A 266 13.37 -12.38 3.25
C PHE A 266 12.78 -11.73 4.49
N ASN A 267 11.66 -11.07 4.39
CA ASN A 267 10.92 -10.70 5.61
C ASN A 267 10.18 -11.92 6.21
N CYS A 268 10.72 -13.11 5.95
CA CYS A 268 10.21 -14.41 6.38
C CYS A 268 11.02 -14.94 7.56
N ALA A 269 11.26 -14.11 8.60
CA ALA A 269 11.76 -14.65 9.87
C ALA A 269 10.88 -15.81 10.36
N SER A 270 9.58 -15.76 10.06
CA SER A 270 8.62 -16.83 10.33
C SER A 270 8.74 -18.04 9.41
N LEU A 271 9.28 -17.92 8.17
CA LEU A 271 9.58 -19.10 7.36
C LEU A 271 10.71 -19.91 7.99
N TRP A 272 11.74 -19.24 8.47
CA TRP A 272 12.82 -19.89 9.21
C TRP A 272 12.32 -20.54 10.50
N THR A 273 11.51 -19.83 11.28
CA THR A 273 10.90 -20.35 12.50
C THR A 273 9.95 -21.53 12.23
N ALA A 274 9.15 -21.47 11.16
CA ALA A 274 8.28 -22.56 10.75
C ALA A 274 9.09 -23.79 10.29
N LEU A 275 10.19 -23.59 9.56
CA LEU A 275 11.08 -24.67 9.11
C LEU A 275 11.87 -25.30 10.27
N THR A 276 12.29 -24.51 11.28
CA THR A 276 13.11 -24.99 12.38
C THR A 276 12.29 -25.57 13.53
N ASN A 277 11.13 -25.01 13.83
CA ASN A 277 10.33 -25.38 15.01
C ASN A 277 9.11 -26.27 14.68
N GLY A 278 8.87 -26.60 13.41
CA GLY A 278 7.72 -27.43 12.99
C GLY A 278 6.34 -26.82 13.31
N THR A 279 6.31 -25.62 13.89
CA THR A 279 5.08 -24.91 14.23
C THR A 279 4.61 -24.12 13.01
N GLY A 280 3.59 -24.58 12.34
CA GLY A 280 3.00 -23.98 11.15
C GLY A 280 2.30 -22.62 11.35
N SER A 281 2.60 -21.89 12.42
CA SER A 281 2.14 -20.52 12.59
C SER A 281 3.10 -19.58 11.86
N PHE A 282 2.77 -19.22 10.64
CA PHE A 282 3.33 -18.05 9.99
C PHE A 282 2.98 -16.84 10.86
N GLY A 283 3.91 -16.41 11.71
CA GLY A 283 3.71 -15.29 12.62
C GLY A 283 3.27 -14.03 11.91
N ASN A 284 2.57 -13.17 12.62
CA ASN A 284 1.89 -11.95 12.12
C ASN A 284 2.80 -10.87 11.50
N THR A 285 4.08 -11.15 11.29
CA THR A 285 5.11 -10.14 10.95
C THR A 285 5.67 -10.25 9.54
N ASN A 286 5.25 -11.21 8.72
CA ASN A 286 5.81 -11.39 7.38
C ASN A 286 4.91 -10.82 6.26
N MET A 287 5.50 -10.61 5.08
CA MET A 287 4.77 -10.16 3.91
C MET A 287 3.65 -11.12 3.47
N MET A 288 3.76 -12.42 3.79
CA MET A 288 2.70 -13.39 3.56
C MET A 288 1.44 -13.06 4.37
N HIS A 289 1.58 -12.49 5.57
CA HIS A 289 0.43 -12.00 6.33
C HIS A 289 -0.28 -10.83 5.62
N LEU A 290 0.48 -9.96 4.94
CA LEU A 290 -0.10 -8.90 4.11
C LEU A 290 -0.89 -9.43 2.91
N ILE A 291 -0.52 -10.60 2.40
CA ILE A 291 -1.22 -11.28 1.30
C ILE A 291 -2.50 -11.94 1.82
N THR A 292 -2.44 -12.53 3.02
CA THR A 292 -3.54 -13.34 3.57
C THR A 292 -4.58 -12.54 4.33
N ASN A 293 -4.24 -11.34 4.75
CA ASN A 293 -5.12 -10.44 5.49
C ASN A 293 -4.98 -9.03 4.89
N VAL A 294 -5.98 -8.63 4.11
CA VAL A 294 -6.06 -7.27 3.58
C VAL A 294 -6.40 -6.34 4.73
N ASN A 295 -5.37 -5.93 5.45
CA ASN A 295 -5.48 -4.98 6.54
C ASN A 295 -4.70 -3.70 6.22
N ALA A 296 -4.79 -2.74 7.13
CA ALA A 296 -4.11 -1.46 7.04
C ALA A 296 -2.57 -1.56 6.87
N GLN A 297 -1.94 -2.71 7.15
CA GLN A 297 -0.47 -2.86 7.04
C GLN A 297 0.00 -2.81 5.59
N GLY A 298 -0.71 -3.50 4.66
CA GLY A 298 -0.37 -3.46 3.23
C GLY A 298 -0.47 -2.06 2.66
N THR A 299 -1.56 -1.36 2.97
CA THR A 299 -1.78 0.03 2.56
C THR A 299 -0.72 0.96 3.16
N ALA A 300 -0.38 0.79 4.43
CA ALA A 300 0.69 1.57 5.07
C ALA A 300 2.05 1.33 4.40
N ALA A 301 2.40 0.08 4.08
CA ALA A 301 3.65 -0.24 3.40
C ALA A 301 3.77 0.43 2.01
N VAL A 302 2.65 0.54 1.28
CA VAL A 302 2.60 1.31 0.01
C VAL A 302 3.00 2.76 0.26
N PHE A 303 2.36 3.46 1.22
CA PHE A 303 2.62 4.88 1.45
C PHE A 303 3.95 5.15 2.13
N VAL A 304 4.42 4.27 3.02
CA VAL A 304 5.79 4.33 3.58
C VAL A 304 6.82 4.26 2.46
N SER A 305 6.63 3.35 1.49
CA SER A 305 7.55 3.24 0.34
C SER A 305 7.59 4.54 -0.46
N VAL A 306 6.43 5.16 -0.71
CA VAL A 306 6.36 6.45 -1.44
C VAL A 306 6.98 7.58 -0.62
N PHE A 307 6.70 7.65 0.68
CA PHE A 307 7.32 8.63 1.58
C PHE A 307 8.85 8.54 1.56
N VAL A 308 9.41 7.31 1.65
CA VAL A 308 10.85 7.09 1.62
C VAL A 308 11.45 7.48 0.26
N ILE A 309 10.76 7.21 -0.85
CA ILE A 309 11.20 7.68 -2.19
C ILE A 309 11.28 9.21 -2.21
N LEU A 310 10.21 9.89 -1.81
CA LEU A 310 10.14 11.35 -1.81
C LEU A 310 11.21 11.96 -0.89
N PHE A 311 11.39 11.38 0.30
CA PHE A 311 12.44 11.82 1.23
C PHE A 311 13.84 11.64 0.65
N THR A 312 14.14 10.47 0.08
CA THR A 312 15.45 10.15 -0.50
C THR A 312 15.79 11.10 -1.65
N GLU A 313 14.83 11.37 -2.54
CA GLU A 313 15.03 12.30 -3.65
C GLU A 313 15.18 13.76 -3.17
N MET A 314 14.44 14.15 -2.13
CA MET A 314 14.59 15.47 -1.49
C MET A 314 15.96 15.61 -0.84
N ALA A 315 16.42 14.60 -0.11
CA ALA A 315 17.73 14.59 0.52
C ALA A 315 18.89 14.62 -0.51
N ARG A 316 18.75 13.92 -1.64
CA ARG A 316 19.71 13.97 -2.76
C ARG A 316 19.86 15.37 -3.37
N ARG A 317 18.79 16.13 -3.39
CA ARG A 317 18.76 17.52 -3.84
C ARG A 317 19.11 18.52 -2.74
N CYS A 318 19.68 18.05 -1.64
CA CYS A 318 20.00 18.89 -0.46
C CYS A 318 18.81 19.76 -0.03
N PHE A 319 17.58 19.24 -0.14
CA PHE A 319 16.32 19.94 0.15
C PHE A 319 16.03 21.13 -0.77
N ASP A 320 16.71 21.25 -1.90
CA ASP A 320 16.35 22.25 -2.91
C ASP A 320 15.18 21.73 -3.78
N VAL A 321 13.98 21.85 -3.21
CA VAL A 321 12.72 21.40 -3.80
C VAL A 321 11.67 22.50 -3.77
N SER A 322 10.66 22.39 -4.64
CA SER A 322 9.53 23.32 -4.67
C SER A 322 8.62 23.15 -3.43
N TRP A 323 7.81 24.17 -3.13
CA TRP A 323 6.79 24.04 -2.09
C TRP A 323 5.75 22.96 -2.42
N MET A 324 5.40 22.81 -3.71
CA MET A 324 4.51 21.74 -4.16
C MET A 324 5.08 20.34 -3.86
N TYR A 325 6.39 20.14 -4.07
CA TYR A 325 7.05 18.90 -3.69
C TYR A 325 6.91 18.63 -2.19
N LEU A 326 7.15 19.64 -1.37
CA LEU A 326 7.04 19.54 0.10
C LEU A 326 5.61 19.23 0.54
N THR A 327 4.61 19.85 -0.11
CA THR A 327 3.19 19.54 0.15
C THR A 327 2.87 18.08 -0.17
N VAL A 328 3.32 17.56 -1.31
CA VAL A 328 3.11 16.16 -1.69
C VAL A 328 3.85 15.22 -0.73
N PHE A 329 5.05 15.59 -0.30
CA PHE A 329 5.81 14.84 0.72
C PHE A 329 5.07 14.78 2.05
N LEU A 330 4.58 15.89 2.58
CA LEU A 330 3.80 15.93 3.82
C LEU A 330 2.46 15.20 3.67
N GLY A 331 1.81 15.33 2.52
CA GLY A 331 0.59 14.57 2.19
C GLY A 331 0.83 13.05 2.17
N SER A 332 1.99 12.61 1.66
CA SER A 332 2.34 11.18 1.71
C SER A 332 2.45 10.66 3.14
N PHE A 333 3.03 11.46 4.03
CA PHE A 333 3.13 11.12 5.45
C PHE A 333 1.76 11.12 6.15
N ALA A 334 0.89 12.07 5.82
CA ALA A 334 -0.49 12.08 6.32
C ALA A 334 -1.20 10.76 5.97
N LEU A 335 -1.07 10.27 4.73
CA LEU A 335 -1.66 8.99 4.35
C LEU A 335 -1.06 7.80 5.12
N VAL A 336 0.23 7.83 5.47
CA VAL A 336 0.82 6.82 6.38
C VAL A 336 0.14 6.85 7.75
N CYS A 337 -0.06 8.05 8.32
CA CYS A 337 -0.73 8.22 9.61
C CYS A 337 -2.17 7.67 9.58
N PHE A 338 -2.94 8.00 8.54
CA PHE A 338 -4.31 7.50 8.37
C PHE A 338 -4.38 6.01 8.04
N ALA A 339 -3.33 5.44 7.41
CA ALA A 339 -3.27 4.03 7.10
C ALA A 339 -2.95 3.17 8.33
N LYS A 340 -1.91 3.55 9.13
CA LYS A 340 -1.49 2.75 10.30
C LYS A 340 -0.72 3.59 11.30
N GLY A 341 -1.31 3.89 12.45
CA GLY A 341 -0.69 4.70 13.50
C GLY A 341 0.68 4.21 13.99
N PRO A 342 0.86 2.92 14.35
CA PRO A 342 2.16 2.39 14.73
C PRO A 342 3.24 2.54 13.64
N ALA A 343 2.87 2.36 12.36
CA ALA A 343 3.81 2.58 11.25
C ALA A 343 4.22 4.05 11.15
N ALA A 344 3.27 4.98 11.35
CA ALA A 344 3.56 6.41 11.36
C ALA A 344 4.54 6.79 12.49
N ALA A 345 4.37 6.25 13.69
CA ALA A 345 5.29 6.48 14.81
C ALA A 345 6.72 6.01 14.49
N ILE A 346 6.88 4.81 13.92
CA ILE A 346 8.17 4.29 13.48
C ILE A 346 8.78 5.21 12.42
N VAL A 347 7.99 5.64 11.43
CA VAL A 347 8.45 6.53 10.35
C VAL A 347 8.88 7.88 10.91
N VAL A 348 8.14 8.49 11.84
CA VAL A 348 8.53 9.76 12.48
C VAL A 348 9.86 9.63 13.20
N CYS A 349 10.02 8.61 14.05
CA CYS A 349 11.28 8.40 14.78
C CYS A 349 12.46 8.17 13.81
N SER A 350 12.28 7.30 12.80
CA SER A 350 13.31 7.03 11.81
C SER A 350 13.65 8.27 10.97
N PHE A 351 12.64 9.06 10.60
CA PHE A 351 12.81 10.31 9.88
C PHE A 351 13.59 11.32 10.73
N ALA A 352 13.19 11.54 11.99
CA ALA A 352 13.88 12.47 12.89
C ALA A 352 15.35 12.10 13.07
N VAL A 353 15.66 10.84 13.34
CA VAL A 353 17.04 10.35 13.44
C VAL A 353 17.79 10.58 12.13
N THR A 354 17.20 10.27 10.98
CA THR A 354 17.84 10.47 9.68
C THR A 354 18.11 11.94 9.40
N MET A 355 17.18 12.82 9.80
CA MET A 355 17.34 14.27 9.65
C MET A 355 18.54 14.79 10.42
N LEU A 356 18.88 14.26 11.59
CA LEU A 356 20.11 14.64 12.31
C LEU A 356 21.36 14.46 11.44
N PHE A 357 21.45 13.33 10.70
CA PHE A 357 22.58 13.08 9.80
C PHE A 357 22.53 13.95 8.53
N VAL A 358 21.34 14.24 8.01
CA VAL A 358 21.16 15.08 6.82
C VAL A 358 21.54 16.53 7.11
N LEU A 359 21.27 17.03 8.30
CA LEU A 359 21.59 18.41 8.70
C LEU A 359 23.10 18.71 8.63
N PHE A 360 23.97 17.71 8.82
CA PHE A 360 25.42 17.87 8.63
C PHE A 360 25.85 18.07 7.18
N ARG A 361 24.97 17.79 6.20
CA ARG A 361 25.28 17.93 4.76
C ARG A 361 24.97 19.31 4.16
N LYS A 362 24.79 20.33 5.00
CA LYS A 362 24.46 21.72 4.59
C LYS A 362 23.24 21.78 3.66
N PRO A 363 22.09 21.29 4.09
CA PRO A 363 20.87 21.31 3.30
C PRO A 363 20.37 22.76 3.14
N ARG A 364 19.40 22.96 2.25
CA ARG A 364 18.60 24.20 2.25
C ARG A 364 17.77 24.27 3.53
N TRP A 365 18.30 24.94 4.54
CA TRP A 365 17.81 24.91 5.93
C TRP A 365 16.31 25.21 6.04
N SER A 366 15.81 26.23 5.33
CA SER A 366 14.40 26.57 5.39
C SER A 366 13.50 25.40 4.98
N ARG A 367 13.84 24.66 3.93
CA ARG A 367 13.07 23.51 3.46
C ARG A 367 13.24 22.29 4.37
N ALA A 368 14.46 22.06 4.86
CA ALA A 368 14.74 20.95 5.76
C ALA A 368 14.01 21.10 7.09
N LEU A 369 14.04 22.29 7.67
CA LEU A 369 13.31 22.59 8.91
C LEU A 369 11.80 22.56 8.69
N THR A 370 11.28 23.07 7.56
CA THR A 370 9.84 22.95 7.24
C THR A 370 9.43 21.49 7.06
N ALA A 371 10.26 20.64 6.43
CA ALA A 371 9.98 19.22 6.31
C ALA A 371 9.91 18.55 7.69
N LEU A 372 10.87 18.83 8.58
CA LEU A 372 10.90 18.28 9.93
C LEU A 372 9.70 18.74 10.75
N ALA A 373 9.49 20.04 10.84
CA ALA A 373 8.36 20.61 11.57
C ALA A 373 7.02 20.16 11.00
N GLY A 374 6.91 20.08 9.65
CA GLY A 374 5.71 19.62 8.98
C GLY A 374 5.38 18.16 9.28
N VAL A 375 6.35 17.25 9.25
CA VAL A 375 6.14 15.83 9.60
C VAL A 375 5.69 15.71 11.05
N LEU A 376 6.33 16.41 11.98
CA LEU A 376 5.93 16.41 13.40
C LEU A 376 4.52 17.00 13.58
N ALA A 377 4.22 18.12 12.92
CA ALA A 377 2.91 18.76 12.98
C ALA A 377 1.81 17.84 12.41
N VAL A 378 2.03 17.22 11.26
CA VAL A 378 1.08 16.26 10.67
C VAL A 378 0.83 15.09 11.62
N PHE A 379 1.89 14.52 12.21
CA PHE A 379 1.76 13.44 13.18
C PHE A 379 0.90 13.85 14.39
N LEU A 380 1.22 15.01 14.99
CA LEU A 380 0.49 15.51 16.16
C LEU A 380 -0.98 15.80 15.82
N VAL A 381 -1.25 16.46 14.70
CA VAL A 381 -2.63 16.78 14.29
C VAL A 381 -3.43 15.52 14.07
N VAL A 382 -2.88 14.54 13.32
CA VAL A 382 -3.58 13.27 13.06
C VAL A 382 -3.78 12.49 14.36
N TYR A 383 -2.76 12.44 15.23
CA TYR A 383 -2.87 11.81 16.55
C TYR A 383 -3.98 12.46 17.39
N LEU A 384 -3.98 13.79 17.51
CA LEU A 384 -4.98 14.51 18.31
C LEU A 384 -6.39 14.38 17.73
N VAL A 385 -6.54 14.38 16.38
CA VAL A 385 -7.88 14.32 15.76
C VAL A 385 -8.42 12.89 15.72
N ILE A 386 -7.57 11.89 15.46
CA ILE A 386 -8.04 10.52 15.22
C ILE A 386 -7.91 9.66 16.46
N PHE A 387 -6.77 9.71 17.16
CA PHE A 387 -6.48 8.77 18.23
C PHE A 387 -6.91 9.26 19.62
N SER A 388 -6.93 10.58 19.88
CA SER A 388 -7.27 11.10 21.20
C SER A 388 -8.74 11.00 21.56
N SER A 389 -9.63 10.91 20.56
CA SER A 389 -11.08 10.84 20.77
C SER A 389 -11.65 9.43 20.83
N GLY A 390 -10.81 8.39 20.74
CA GLY A 390 -11.25 7.00 20.67
C GLY A 390 -11.34 6.31 22.01
N THR A 391 -12.36 5.47 22.17
CA THR A 391 -12.57 4.60 23.34
C THR A 391 -11.47 3.53 23.52
N ASN A 392 -10.57 3.37 22.56
CA ASN A 392 -9.53 2.34 22.56
C ASN A 392 -8.13 2.84 22.96
N THR A 393 -7.98 4.10 23.34
CA THR A 393 -6.65 4.67 23.48
C THR A 393 -6.37 5.16 24.88
N SER A 394 -6.28 4.27 25.82
CA SER A 394 -5.35 4.48 26.91
C SER A 394 -3.95 4.03 26.50
N VAL A 395 -3.34 4.69 25.52
CA VAL A 395 -1.89 4.58 25.34
C VAL A 395 -1.25 5.39 26.46
N HIS A 396 -1.06 4.74 27.58
CA HIS A 396 -0.29 5.32 28.65
C HIS A 396 1.20 5.19 28.28
N PHE A 397 1.80 6.29 27.85
CA PHE A 397 3.25 6.41 27.82
C PHE A 397 3.75 6.44 29.27
N GLY A 398 4.11 5.31 29.81
CA GLY A 398 4.71 5.21 31.14
C GLY A 398 6.02 4.41 31.07
N PHE A 399 6.95 4.71 31.98
CA PHE A 399 8.21 3.96 32.10
C PHE A 399 7.99 2.45 32.30
N LYS A 400 6.83 2.03 32.83
CA LYS A 400 6.43 0.61 32.94
C LYS A 400 6.32 -0.10 31.59
N THR A 401 6.04 0.62 30.49
CA THR A 401 6.00 0.03 29.16
C THR A 401 7.38 -0.31 28.60
N LEU A 402 8.43 0.35 29.09
CA LEU A 402 9.81 0.00 28.77
C LEU A 402 10.19 -1.36 29.37
N GLU A 403 9.72 -1.69 30.57
CA GLU A 403 9.99 -2.98 31.21
C GLU A 403 9.34 -4.16 30.48
N ALA A 404 8.16 -3.95 29.91
CA ALA A 404 7.43 -4.94 29.11
C ALA A 404 7.76 -4.86 27.60
N SER A 405 8.69 -4.00 27.19
CA SER A 405 9.00 -3.81 25.76
C SER A 405 9.67 -5.04 25.15
N ALA A 406 9.31 -5.36 23.90
CA ALA A 406 9.91 -6.47 23.16
C ALA A 406 11.46 -6.42 23.10
N PRO A 407 12.13 -5.26 22.92
CA PRO A 407 13.57 -5.17 22.96
C PRO A 407 14.16 -5.61 24.31
N ARG A 408 13.53 -5.25 25.44
CA ARG A 408 14.03 -5.63 26.77
C ARG A 408 13.77 -7.12 27.07
N GLN A 409 12.63 -7.66 26.65
CA GLN A 409 12.35 -9.09 26.74
C GLN A 409 13.32 -9.90 25.91
N TRP A 410 13.66 -9.41 24.71
CA TRP A 410 14.66 -10.04 23.84
C TRP A 410 16.07 -9.98 24.45
N LEU A 411 16.48 -8.83 25.02
CA LEU A 411 17.75 -8.67 25.73
C LEU A 411 17.81 -9.61 26.96
N ARG A 412 16.74 -9.72 27.74
CA ARG A 412 16.64 -10.66 28.86
C ARG A 412 16.77 -12.12 28.40
N ALA A 413 16.11 -12.48 27.33
CA ALA A 413 16.20 -13.85 26.78
C ALA A 413 17.61 -14.18 26.26
N TRP A 414 18.32 -13.18 25.76
CA TRP A 414 19.65 -13.36 25.16
C TRP A 414 20.80 -13.24 26.16
N MET A 415 20.72 -12.34 27.12
CA MET A 415 21.80 -12.00 28.06
C MET A 415 21.59 -12.55 29.48
N GLY A 416 20.43 -13.08 29.77
CA GLY A 416 20.03 -13.45 31.13
C GLY A 416 19.59 -12.24 31.98
N ASP A 417 18.80 -12.52 33.03
CA ASP A 417 18.18 -11.47 33.86
C ASP A 417 19.17 -10.56 34.58
N SER A 418 20.33 -11.07 34.96
CA SER A 418 21.37 -10.29 35.68
C SER A 418 22.10 -9.28 34.80
N ALA A 419 22.31 -9.59 33.51
CA ALA A 419 22.96 -8.68 32.57
C ALA A 419 22.00 -7.61 32.03
N ALA A 420 20.69 -7.93 31.91
CA ALA A 420 19.69 -6.96 31.49
C ALA A 420 19.38 -5.88 32.54
N ALA A 421 19.66 -6.13 33.81
CA ALA A 421 19.48 -5.17 34.90
C ALA A 421 20.58 -4.09 34.95
N GLY A 422 21.77 -4.39 34.41
CA GLY A 422 22.90 -3.45 34.36
C GLY A 422 22.97 -2.58 33.11
N ALA A 423 22.07 -2.81 32.11
CA ALA A 423 22.06 -2.09 30.83
C ALA A 423 21.02 -0.95 30.78
N VAL A 424 20.47 -0.56 31.91
CA VAL A 424 19.56 0.58 32.13
C VAL A 424 20.25 1.56 33.06
#